data_e645740a87b6d5c80e28af5a74af8f20
#
_entry.id   e645740a87b6d5c80e28af5a74af8f20
#
_cell.length_a   1.000
_cell.length_b   1.000
_cell.length_c   1.000
_cell.angle_alpha   90.00
_cell.angle_beta   90.00
_cell.angle_gamma   90.00
#
_symmetry.space_group_name_H-M   'P 1'
#
loop_
_entity.id
_entity.type
_entity.pdbx_description
1 polymer ?
#
loop_
_entity_poly.entity_id
_entity_poly.type
_entity_poly.pdbx_seq_one_letter_code
_entity_poly.pdbx_strand_id
1 'polypeptide(L)'
;MYMNTGYLNHSHMDFKDKSRPLIVGSCGTYRLSSYPKLPTYRPKGRLDYQIIYITAGCGHFHFDNVDNETIVPAGNIVLYRPKELQKYEYYGEDKTEVYWIHFTGSNVKNILRQYGFPDKERVFQIGTSMEYERIFKSIIIELQHCQNDYEEMLVLLLRHLLINFHRELTREHILKSEYLDQEMNTAVTYFSENYNQNINIEDYAASRGMSVSWFIRNFKKYTGSTPMQFIVGTRINNAQMLLDATTYSINEISKIVGYDNQLYFSRLFHKMKGYSPREYRKLRNKF
;
A
#
# COMPACT_ATOMS: atom_id res chain seq x y z
N MET A 1 25.26 -25.12 -14.58
CA MET A 1 24.80 -23.74 -14.38
C MET A 1 24.20 -23.25 -15.70
N TYR A 2 22.99 -22.70 -15.65
CA TYR A 2 22.41 -22.00 -16.79
C TYR A 2 22.57 -20.48 -16.56
N MET A 3 22.88 -19.74 -17.62
CA MET A 3 23.03 -18.29 -17.59
C MET A 3 22.54 -17.72 -18.91
N ASN A 4 21.74 -16.64 -18.83
CA ASN A 4 21.31 -15.85 -19.99
C ASN A 4 21.40 -14.36 -19.64
N THR A 5 22.05 -13.56 -20.47
CA THR A 5 22.37 -12.15 -20.15
C THR A 5 22.25 -11.26 -21.37
N GLY A 6 21.89 -10.00 -21.15
CA GLY A 6 21.92 -8.94 -22.15
C GLY A 6 22.62 -7.69 -21.59
N TYR A 7 23.29 -6.93 -22.45
CA TYR A 7 24.03 -5.72 -22.11
C TYR A 7 23.73 -4.60 -23.10
N LEU A 8 23.58 -3.39 -22.58
CA LEU A 8 23.37 -2.21 -23.39
C LEU A 8 24.62 -1.93 -24.24
N ASN A 9 24.49 -1.93 -25.56
CA ASN A 9 25.49 -1.51 -26.55
C ASN A 9 26.95 -1.56 -26.10
N HIS A 10 27.49 -2.75 -25.82
CA HIS A 10 28.86 -2.94 -25.34
C HIS A 10 29.24 -2.12 -24.09
N SER A 11 28.25 -1.71 -23.28
CA SER A 11 28.48 -1.00 -22.04
C SER A 11 29.35 -1.84 -21.09
N HIS A 12 30.29 -1.19 -20.41
CA HIS A 12 31.03 -1.84 -19.35
C HIS A 12 30.06 -2.32 -18.26
N MET A 13 30.37 -3.43 -17.62
CA MET A 13 29.52 -4.02 -16.55
C MET A 13 29.27 -3.08 -15.36
N ASP A 14 29.97 -1.99 -15.27
CA ASP A 14 29.89 -1.01 -14.17
C ASP A 14 29.98 0.39 -14.75
N PHE A 15 28.83 1.05 -14.93
CA PHE A 15 28.81 2.39 -15.52
C PHE A 15 27.84 3.32 -14.79
N LYS A 16 28.17 4.61 -14.84
CA LYS A 16 27.36 5.70 -14.31
C LYS A 16 27.04 6.65 -15.44
N ASP A 17 25.78 6.67 -15.83
CA ASP A 17 25.25 7.60 -16.81
C ASP A 17 24.11 8.40 -16.17
N LYS A 18 24.12 9.71 -16.34
CA LYS A 18 23.11 10.64 -15.85
C LYS A 18 22.47 11.46 -16.98
N SER A 19 22.71 11.12 -18.22
CA SER A 19 22.17 11.81 -19.39
C SER A 19 20.65 11.75 -19.46
N ARG A 20 20.06 10.66 -18.92
CA ARG A 20 18.62 10.42 -18.85
C ARG A 20 18.17 10.14 -17.41
N PRO A 21 16.88 10.30 -17.08
CA PRO A 21 16.35 10.03 -15.75
C PRO A 21 16.52 8.56 -15.28
N LEU A 22 16.41 7.61 -16.21
CA LEU A 22 16.53 6.16 -15.98
C LEU A 22 17.11 5.51 -17.23
N ILE A 23 18.10 4.61 -17.04
CA ILE A 23 18.78 3.86 -18.07
C ILE A 23 18.99 2.45 -17.57
N VAL A 24 18.66 1.44 -18.37
CA VAL A 24 18.95 0.03 -18.08
C VAL A 24 20.27 -0.34 -18.72
N GLY A 25 21.22 -0.82 -17.93
CA GLY A 25 22.58 -1.16 -18.41
C GLY A 25 22.74 -2.62 -18.76
N SER A 26 22.18 -3.53 -17.98
CA SER A 26 22.25 -4.97 -18.21
C SER A 26 21.21 -5.72 -17.42
N CYS A 27 20.87 -6.91 -17.87
CA CYS A 27 19.95 -7.81 -17.22
C CYS A 27 20.34 -9.26 -17.47
N GLY A 28 20.03 -10.14 -16.52
CA GLY A 28 20.33 -11.55 -16.71
C GLY A 28 19.69 -12.45 -15.67
N THR A 29 19.89 -13.74 -15.87
CA THR A 29 19.46 -14.81 -14.98
C THR A 29 20.55 -15.85 -14.77
N TYR A 30 20.59 -16.40 -13.57
CA TYR A 30 21.39 -17.56 -13.21
C TYR A 30 20.50 -18.64 -12.62
N ARG A 31 20.76 -19.90 -13.03
CA ARG A 31 20.20 -21.10 -12.40
C ARG A 31 21.33 -22.04 -12.05
N LEU A 32 21.51 -22.30 -10.75
CA LEU A 32 22.50 -23.26 -10.28
C LEU A 32 21.85 -24.64 -10.14
N SER A 33 22.34 -25.62 -10.88
CA SER A 33 21.87 -27.01 -10.81
C SER A 33 22.98 -28.00 -10.45
N SER A 34 24.19 -27.78 -10.96
CA SER A 34 25.31 -28.71 -10.81
C SER A 34 26.63 -28.04 -10.42
N TYR A 35 26.62 -26.69 -10.35
CA TYR A 35 27.82 -25.96 -9.91
C TYR A 35 27.71 -25.70 -8.41
N PRO A 36 28.74 -26.03 -7.61
CA PRO A 36 28.60 -26.04 -6.15
C PRO A 36 28.37 -24.65 -5.55
N LYS A 37 28.98 -23.60 -6.16
CA LYS A 37 28.93 -22.24 -5.59
C LYS A 37 29.17 -21.19 -6.67
N LEU A 38 28.44 -20.08 -6.59
CA LEU A 38 28.66 -18.88 -7.40
C LEU A 38 28.85 -17.67 -6.47
N PRO A 39 30.10 -17.27 -6.16
CA PRO A 39 30.37 -16.12 -5.28
C PRO A 39 30.43 -14.81 -6.05
N THR A 40 30.01 -13.74 -5.40
CA THR A 40 30.23 -12.37 -5.84
C THR A 40 30.86 -11.57 -4.68
N TYR A 41 31.98 -10.89 -4.96
CA TYR A 41 32.64 -10.00 -4.03
C TYR A 41 33.11 -8.73 -4.70
N ARG A 42 32.47 -7.59 -4.35
CA ARG A 42 32.83 -6.26 -4.84
C ARG A 42 32.93 -5.31 -3.63
N PRO A 43 34.12 -5.15 -3.06
CA PRO A 43 34.30 -4.38 -1.80
C PRO A 43 33.99 -2.90 -1.94
N LYS A 44 34.12 -2.32 -3.14
CA LYS A 44 33.78 -0.93 -3.45
C LYS A 44 32.37 -0.78 -4.05
N GLY A 45 31.63 -1.88 -4.13
CA GLY A 45 30.33 -1.91 -4.81
C GLY A 45 30.41 -1.63 -6.30
N ARG A 46 29.30 -1.24 -6.88
CA ARG A 46 29.16 -0.82 -8.28
C ARG A 46 28.87 0.68 -8.38
N LEU A 47 28.95 1.27 -9.57
CA LEU A 47 28.59 2.66 -9.84
C LEU A 47 27.10 2.83 -10.19
N ASP A 48 26.44 1.75 -10.56
CA ASP A 48 25.01 1.65 -10.87
C ASP A 48 24.19 1.02 -9.73
N TYR A 49 22.87 1.00 -9.87
CA TYR A 49 21.95 0.28 -9.02
C TYR A 49 21.80 -1.16 -9.52
N GLN A 50 21.56 -2.09 -8.59
CA GLN A 50 21.25 -3.48 -8.92
C GLN A 50 20.04 -3.95 -8.14
N ILE A 51 19.07 -4.55 -8.83
CA ILE A 51 18.04 -5.39 -8.22
C ILE A 51 18.37 -6.84 -8.54
N ILE A 52 18.35 -7.69 -7.51
CA ILE A 52 18.45 -9.16 -7.62
C ILE A 52 17.09 -9.69 -7.15
N TYR A 53 16.42 -10.48 -7.98
CA TYR A 53 15.18 -11.16 -7.66
C TYR A 53 15.44 -12.66 -7.55
N ILE A 54 15.09 -13.26 -6.40
CA ILE A 54 15.26 -14.69 -6.13
C ILE A 54 13.95 -15.39 -6.43
N THR A 55 13.94 -16.25 -7.46
CA THR A 55 12.72 -16.95 -7.91
C THR A 55 12.61 -18.35 -7.32
N ALA A 56 13.75 -18.99 -7.01
CA ALA A 56 13.81 -20.31 -6.39
C ALA A 56 15.04 -20.41 -5.49
N GLY A 57 14.96 -21.28 -4.48
CA GLY A 57 16.02 -21.47 -3.50
C GLY A 57 16.24 -20.26 -2.60
N CYS A 58 17.50 -19.94 -2.33
CA CYS A 58 17.89 -18.78 -1.53
C CYS A 58 19.22 -18.21 -1.97
N GLY A 59 19.53 -16.98 -1.54
CA GLY A 59 20.84 -16.37 -1.68
C GLY A 59 21.42 -16.01 -0.31
N HIS A 60 22.73 -16.06 -0.18
CA HIS A 60 23.49 -15.80 1.03
C HIS A 60 24.19 -14.46 0.91
N PHE A 61 23.74 -13.46 1.66
CA PHE A 61 24.15 -12.06 1.52
C PHE A 61 24.88 -11.57 2.78
N HIS A 62 25.87 -10.69 2.60
CA HIS A 62 26.57 -9.99 3.66
C HIS A 62 26.47 -8.48 3.41
N PHE A 63 25.59 -7.80 4.13
CA PHE A 63 25.26 -6.40 3.82
C PHE A 63 26.20 -5.37 4.48
N ASP A 64 26.29 -5.39 5.80
CA ASP A 64 26.99 -4.35 6.57
C ASP A 64 28.29 -4.85 7.19
N ASN A 65 28.38 -6.14 7.45
CA ASN A 65 29.57 -6.80 7.96
C ASN A 65 29.80 -8.09 7.17
N VAL A 66 31.06 -8.30 6.79
CA VAL A 66 31.51 -9.48 6.01
C VAL A 66 31.26 -10.78 6.76
N ASP A 67 31.19 -10.72 8.09
CA ASP A 67 31.02 -11.88 8.98
C ASP A 67 29.56 -12.25 9.26
N ASN A 68 28.60 -11.35 8.99
CA ASN A 68 27.18 -11.60 9.22
C ASN A 68 26.48 -12.00 7.93
N GLU A 69 26.10 -13.26 7.84
CA GLU A 69 25.32 -13.81 6.72
C GLU A 69 23.83 -13.58 6.94
N THR A 70 23.15 -13.16 5.87
CA THR A 70 21.70 -13.05 5.79
C THR A 70 21.22 -13.95 4.67
N ILE A 71 20.45 -14.99 5.00
CA ILE A 71 19.83 -15.87 4.00
C ILE A 71 18.54 -15.22 3.52
N VAL A 72 18.46 -14.97 2.21
CA VAL A 72 17.30 -14.37 1.56
C VAL A 72 16.61 -15.41 0.70
N PRO A 73 15.40 -15.86 1.05
CA PRO A 73 14.69 -16.90 0.31
C PRO A 73 14.03 -16.38 -0.96
N ALA A 74 13.53 -17.32 -1.78
CA ALA A 74 12.71 -17.02 -2.95
C ALA A 74 11.50 -16.11 -2.58
N GLY A 75 11.07 -15.31 -3.56
CA GLY A 75 10.01 -14.30 -3.36
C GLY A 75 10.51 -12.97 -2.79
N ASN A 76 11.83 -12.80 -2.70
CA ASN A 76 12.44 -11.55 -2.27
C ASN A 76 13.27 -10.91 -3.37
N ILE A 77 13.38 -9.57 -3.29
CA ILE A 77 14.38 -8.82 -4.04
C ILE A 77 15.42 -8.24 -3.10
N VAL A 78 16.65 -8.13 -3.60
CA VAL A 78 17.75 -7.42 -2.95
C VAL A 78 18.12 -6.24 -3.82
N LEU A 79 18.07 -5.02 -3.23
CA LEU A 79 18.42 -3.78 -3.91
C LEU A 79 19.78 -3.29 -3.40
N TYR A 80 20.77 -3.24 -4.29
CA TYR A 80 22.04 -2.57 -4.07
C TYR A 80 22.04 -1.19 -4.72
N ARG A 81 22.55 -0.22 -3.97
CA ARG A 81 22.76 1.15 -4.43
C ARG A 81 24.22 1.36 -4.82
N PRO A 82 24.53 2.41 -5.59
CA PRO A 82 25.90 2.72 -5.96
C PRO A 82 26.85 2.77 -4.76
N LYS A 83 28.00 2.12 -4.89
CA LYS A 83 29.09 2.06 -3.91
C LYS A 83 28.79 1.24 -2.64
N GLU A 84 27.68 0.54 -2.57
CA GLU A 84 27.44 -0.42 -1.48
C GLU A 84 28.28 -1.67 -1.67
N LEU A 85 28.91 -2.14 -0.59
CA LEU A 85 29.61 -3.43 -0.58
C LEU A 85 28.69 -4.54 -1.08
N GLN A 86 29.16 -5.33 -2.04
CA GLN A 86 28.46 -6.49 -2.54
C GLN A 86 29.26 -7.74 -2.21
N LYS A 87 28.80 -8.53 -1.25
CA LYS A 87 29.30 -9.86 -0.95
C LYS A 87 28.08 -10.76 -0.81
N TYR A 88 27.94 -11.69 -1.74
CA TYR A 88 26.87 -12.68 -1.73
C TYR A 88 27.26 -13.93 -2.51
N GLU A 89 26.59 -15.00 -2.19
CA GLU A 89 26.86 -16.33 -2.73
C GLU A 89 25.58 -17.09 -3.02
N TYR A 90 25.61 -17.90 -4.05
CA TYR A 90 24.56 -18.88 -4.35
C TYR A 90 25.17 -20.27 -4.30
N TYR A 91 24.46 -21.22 -3.70
CA TYR A 91 24.89 -22.62 -3.62
C TYR A 91 24.03 -23.50 -4.52
N GLY A 92 24.66 -24.51 -5.14
CA GLY A 92 23.99 -25.46 -6.02
C GLY A 92 22.98 -26.35 -5.28
N GLU A 93 23.24 -26.66 -4.00
CA GLU A 93 22.34 -27.41 -3.12
C GLU A 93 21.00 -26.71 -2.88
N ASP A 94 20.99 -25.38 -2.83
CA ASP A 94 19.79 -24.55 -2.68
C ASP A 94 18.94 -24.50 -3.95
N LYS A 95 19.47 -24.98 -5.09
CA LYS A 95 18.84 -24.90 -6.42
C LYS A 95 18.45 -23.47 -6.79
N THR A 96 19.32 -22.53 -6.43
CA THR A 96 19.04 -21.10 -6.54
C THR A 96 18.83 -20.68 -7.98
N GLU A 97 17.74 -19.96 -8.21
CA GLU A 97 17.46 -19.26 -9.47
C GLU A 97 17.21 -17.79 -9.19
N VAL A 98 17.93 -16.92 -9.91
CA VAL A 98 17.83 -15.47 -9.74
C VAL A 98 17.76 -14.77 -11.08
N TYR A 99 17.04 -13.64 -11.08
CA TYR A 99 17.14 -12.61 -12.11
C TYR A 99 17.81 -11.38 -11.51
N TRP A 100 18.57 -10.67 -12.31
CA TRP A 100 19.19 -9.44 -11.90
C TRP A 100 19.10 -8.39 -13.00
N ILE A 101 19.05 -7.11 -12.60
CA ILE A 101 19.05 -5.97 -13.49
C ILE A 101 19.93 -4.86 -12.92
N HIS A 102 20.75 -4.27 -13.78
CA HIS A 102 21.57 -3.09 -13.48
C HIS A 102 21.01 -1.86 -14.19
N PHE A 103 20.90 -0.75 -13.48
CA PHE A 103 20.35 0.48 -14.03
C PHE A 103 20.95 1.71 -13.37
N THR A 104 20.94 2.84 -14.08
CA THR A 104 21.49 4.11 -13.67
C THR A 104 20.60 5.27 -14.16
N GLY A 105 20.97 6.51 -13.91
CA GLY A 105 20.23 7.69 -14.35
C GLY A 105 20.33 8.86 -13.38
N SER A 106 19.84 10.03 -13.81
CA SER A 106 19.82 11.24 -12.97
C SER A 106 18.72 11.23 -11.91
N ASN A 107 17.65 10.44 -12.06
CA ASN A 107 16.47 10.47 -11.19
C ASN A 107 16.13 9.12 -10.52
N VAL A 108 17.03 8.13 -10.58
CA VAL A 108 16.78 6.76 -10.04
C VAL A 108 16.34 6.78 -8.58
N LYS A 109 16.99 7.57 -7.73
CA LYS A 109 16.68 7.65 -6.31
C LYS A 109 15.21 8.04 -6.04
N ASN A 110 14.70 9.04 -6.74
CA ASN A 110 13.31 9.49 -6.59
C ASN A 110 12.33 8.46 -7.17
N ILE A 111 12.68 7.85 -8.31
CA ILE A 111 11.88 6.78 -8.91
C ILE A 111 11.74 5.60 -7.94
N LEU A 112 12.82 5.13 -7.34
CA LEU A 112 12.78 4.05 -6.36
C LEU A 112 11.92 4.41 -5.14
N ARG A 113 12.06 5.62 -4.60
CA ARG A 113 11.23 6.10 -3.48
C ARG A 113 9.74 6.13 -3.84
N GLN A 114 9.40 6.58 -5.06
CA GLN A 114 8.02 6.60 -5.56
C GLN A 114 7.40 5.20 -5.58
N TYR A 115 8.21 4.17 -5.85
CA TYR A 115 7.76 2.78 -5.89
C TYR A 115 7.96 2.02 -4.56
N GLY A 116 8.17 2.73 -3.44
CA GLY A 116 8.17 2.11 -2.12
C GLY A 116 9.52 1.53 -1.68
N PHE A 117 10.64 1.96 -2.28
CA PHE A 117 11.98 1.53 -1.92
C PHE A 117 12.71 2.64 -1.11
N PRO A 118 12.65 2.62 0.25
CA PRO A 118 13.32 3.60 1.08
C PRO A 118 14.84 3.44 1.05
N ASP A 119 15.57 4.52 1.42
CA ASP A 119 17.03 4.62 1.21
C ASP A 119 17.86 3.58 1.99
N LYS A 120 17.36 3.06 3.11
CA LYS A 120 18.13 2.20 4.02
C LYS A 120 17.81 0.71 3.90
N GLU A 121 16.66 0.38 3.38
CA GLU A 121 16.21 -1.01 3.26
C GLU A 121 16.77 -1.65 2.00
N ARG A 122 17.18 -2.91 2.09
CA ARG A 122 17.82 -3.64 1.00
C ARG A 122 17.04 -4.86 0.55
N VAL A 123 16.32 -5.51 1.47
CA VAL A 123 15.58 -6.73 1.19
C VAL A 123 14.08 -6.45 1.24
N PHE A 124 13.35 -6.84 0.21
CA PHE A 124 11.91 -6.60 0.10
C PHE A 124 11.19 -7.88 -0.30
N GLN A 125 10.16 -8.25 0.45
CA GLN A 125 9.32 -9.40 0.15
C GLN A 125 8.23 -8.98 -0.86
N ILE A 126 8.25 -9.62 -2.03
CA ILE A 126 7.33 -9.32 -3.14
C ILE A 126 6.61 -10.57 -3.67
N GLY A 127 6.85 -11.74 -3.05
CA GLY A 127 6.34 -13.01 -3.53
C GLY A 127 6.99 -13.50 -4.82
N THR A 128 6.55 -14.67 -5.28
CA THR A 128 6.98 -15.25 -6.56
C THR A 128 5.90 -15.04 -7.61
N SER A 129 6.28 -14.60 -8.83
CA SER A 129 5.36 -14.38 -9.93
C SER A 129 5.98 -14.70 -11.28
N MET A 130 5.27 -15.45 -12.09
CA MET A 130 5.65 -15.70 -13.49
C MET A 130 5.68 -14.39 -14.32
N GLU A 131 4.93 -13.39 -13.92
CA GLU A 131 4.92 -12.09 -14.59
C GLU A 131 6.25 -11.35 -14.42
N TYR A 132 6.85 -11.41 -13.23
CA TYR A 132 8.18 -10.83 -13.00
C TYR A 132 9.23 -11.50 -13.89
N GLU A 133 9.21 -12.83 -13.97
CA GLU A 133 10.12 -13.57 -14.85
C GLU A 133 9.93 -13.22 -16.32
N ARG A 134 8.67 -13.04 -16.78
CA ARG A 134 8.38 -12.62 -18.17
C ARG A 134 8.99 -11.27 -18.46
N ILE A 135 8.81 -10.29 -17.54
CA ILE A 135 9.38 -8.95 -17.72
C ILE A 135 10.91 -9.01 -17.76
N PHE A 136 11.56 -9.74 -16.85
CA PHE A 136 13.02 -9.94 -16.88
C PHE A 136 13.49 -10.57 -18.21
N LYS A 137 12.81 -11.62 -18.67
CA LYS A 137 13.12 -12.28 -19.96
C LYS A 137 12.95 -11.31 -21.13
N SER A 138 11.90 -10.48 -21.12
CA SER A 138 11.70 -9.44 -22.15
C SER A 138 12.83 -8.40 -22.15
N ILE A 139 13.29 -7.96 -20.96
CA ILE A 139 14.43 -7.04 -20.84
C ILE A 139 15.70 -7.68 -21.40
N ILE A 140 15.97 -8.96 -21.11
CA ILE A 140 17.14 -9.68 -21.63
C ILE A 140 17.08 -9.76 -23.16
N ILE A 141 15.93 -10.11 -23.73
CA ILE A 141 15.71 -10.22 -25.18
C ILE A 141 15.92 -8.85 -25.83
N GLU A 142 15.37 -7.79 -25.28
CA GLU A 142 15.49 -6.43 -25.79
C GLU A 142 16.96 -5.97 -25.82
N LEU A 143 17.71 -6.24 -24.75
CA LEU A 143 19.14 -5.96 -24.68
C LEU A 143 19.98 -6.81 -25.65
N GLN A 144 19.53 -8.01 -26.04
CA GLN A 144 20.22 -8.86 -26.99
C GLN A 144 19.93 -8.48 -28.45
N HIS A 145 18.72 -8.04 -28.74
CA HIS A 145 18.28 -7.76 -30.11
C HIS A 145 18.52 -6.31 -30.54
N CYS A 146 18.53 -5.36 -29.59
CA CYS A 146 18.76 -3.93 -29.82
C CYS A 146 17.97 -3.38 -31.02
N GLN A 147 16.64 -3.66 -31.06
CA GLN A 147 15.77 -3.16 -32.11
C GLN A 147 15.58 -1.63 -32.01
N ASN A 148 14.92 -1.02 -32.98
CA ASN A 148 14.62 0.40 -32.90
C ASN A 148 13.86 0.72 -31.60
N ASP A 149 14.24 1.85 -30.94
CA ASP A 149 13.66 2.32 -29.69
C ASP A 149 13.83 1.37 -28.48
N TYR A 150 14.74 0.38 -28.54
CA TYR A 150 14.96 -0.59 -27.46
C TYR A 150 15.31 0.05 -26.12
N GLU A 151 16.05 1.16 -26.09
CA GLU A 151 16.37 1.86 -24.84
C GLU A 151 15.13 2.42 -24.14
N GLU A 152 14.17 2.93 -24.91
CA GLU A 152 12.87 3.37 -24.39
C GLU A 152 12.06 2.18 -23.86
N MET A 153 12.01 1.07 -24.64
CA MET A 153 11.35 -0.15 -24.25
C MET A 153 11.94 -0.72 -22.95
N LEU A 154 13.26 -0.72 -22.78
CA LEU A 154 13.92 -1.14 -21.55
C LEU A 154 13.47 -0.33 -20.34
N VAL A 155 13.33 1.00 -20.48
CA VAL A 155 12.85 1.87 -19.41
C VAL A 155 11.38 1.57 -19.07
N LEU A 156 10.53 1.34 -20.07
CA LEU A 156 9.12 0.96 -19.86
C LEU A 156 9.01 -0.38 -19.13
N LEU A 157 9.79 -1.38 -19.53
CA LEU A 157 9.82 -2.71 -18.89
C LEU A 157 10.31 -2.63 -17.43
N LEU A 158 11.36 -1.87 -17.16
CA LEU A 158 11.82 -1.64 -15.77
C LEU A 158 10.77 -0.93 -14.94
N ARG A 159 10.10 0.10 -15.48
CA ARG A 159 9.00 0.77 -14.78
C ARG A 159 7.83 -0.19 -14.53
N HIS A 160 7.48 -1.03 -15.50
CA HIS A 160 6.44 -2.06 -15.33
C HIS A 160 6.80 -3.02 -14.18
N LEU A 161 8.04 -3.46 -14.11
CA LEU A 161 8.55 -4.30 -13.03
C LEU A 161 8.43 -3.59 -11.66
N LEU A 162 8.88 -2.34 -11.56
CA LEU A 162 8.80 -1.54 -10.33
C LEU A 162 7.34 -1.27 -9.89
N ILE A 163 6.41 -1.06 -10.82
CA ILE A 163 4.98 -0.92 -10.53
C ILE A 163 4.43 -2.20 -9.91
N ASN A 164 4.77 -3.36 -10.48
CA ASN A 164 4.31 -4.64 -9.94
C ASN A 164 4.89 -4.91 -8.54
N PHE A 165 6.15 -4.61 -8.31
CA PHE A 165 6.76 -4.68 -6.97
C PHE A 165 6.06 -3.76 -5.98
N HIS A 166 5.79 -2.51 -6.37
CA HIS A 166 5.08 -1.55 -5.53
C HIS A 166 3.68 -2.04 -5.13
N ARG A 167 2.93 -2.60 -6.07
CA ARG A 167 1.60 -3.17 -5.80
C ARG A 167 1.66 -4.27 -4.76
N GLU A 168 2.65 -5.14 -4.82
CA GLU A 168 2.80 -6.22 -3.84
C GLU A 168 3.25 -5.69 -2.47
N LEU A 169 4.22 -4.77 -2.43
CA LEU A 169 4.65 -4.11 -1.19
C LEU A 169 3.54 -3.34 -0.47
N THR A 170 2.56 -2.84 -1.22
CA THR A 170 1.43 -2.07 -0.68
C THR A 170 0.18 -2.91 -0.43
N ARG A 171 0.14 -4.16 -0.90
CA ARG A 171 -1.04 -5.04 -0.87
C ARG A 171 -1.62 -5.25 0.51
N GLU A 172 -0.80 -5.52 1.51
CA GLU A 172 -1.27 -5.66 2.89
C GLU A 172 -1.88 -4.36 3.44
N HIS A 173 -1.29 -3.22 3.09
CA HIS A 173 -1.84 -1.92 3.45
C HIS A 173 -3.18 -1.64 2.77
N ILE A 174 -3.33 -2.02 1.51
CA ILE A 174 -4.57 -1.86 0.74
C ILE A 174 -5.66 -2.76 1.32
N LEU A 175 -5.40 -4.06 1.51
CA LEU A 175 -6.36 -5.00 2.11
C LEU A 175 -6.79 -4.58 3.51
N LYS A 176 -5.86 -4.08 4.33
CA LYS A 176 -6.17 -3.58 5.67
C LYS A 176 -6.98 -2.29 5.63
N SER A 177 -6.76 -1.41 4.65
CA SER A 177 -7.54 -0.20 4.42
C SER A 177 -8.94 -0.54 3.92
N GLU A 178 -9.08 -1.42 2.94
CA GLU A 178 -10.37 -1.87 2.40
C GLU A 178 -11.22 -2.55 3.47
N TYR A 179 -10.63 -3.42 4.29
CA TYR A 179 -11.31 -4.03 5.43
C TYR A 179 -11.79 -2.99 6.43
N LEU A 180 -10.94 -2.01 6.78
CA LEU A 180 -11.29 -0.92 7.69
C LEU A 180 -12.44 -0.08 7.14
N ASP A 181 -12.38 0.29 5.87
CA ASP A 181 -13.40 1.10 5.21
C ASP A 181 -14.73 0.35 5.14
N GLN A 182 -14.71 -0.95 4.86
CA GLN A 182 -15.89 -1.82 4.87
C GLN A 182 -16.52 -1.92 6.26
N GLU A 183 -15.71 -2.09 7.32
CA GLU A 183 -16.20 -2.12 8.70
C GLU A 183 -16.79 -0.78 9.14
N MET A 184 -16.16 0.34 8.78
CA MET A 184 -16.70 1.66 9.09
C MET A 184 -17.98 1.96 8.32
N ASN A 185 -18.07 1.57 7.05
CA ASN A 185 -19.30 1.70 6.26
C ASN A 185 -20.44 0.85 6.84
N THR A 186 -20.17 -0.37 7.28
CA THR A 186 -21.12 -1.23 7.98
C THR A 186 -21.64 -0.57 9.25
N ALA A 187 -20.76 0.08 10.01
CA ALA A 187 -21.15 0.83 11.21
C ALA A 187 -22.04 2.04 10.86
N VAL A 188 -21.70 2.80 9.82
CA VAL A 188 -22.51 3.92 9.32
C VAL A 188 -23.92 3.45 8.96
N THR A 189 -24.03 2.37 8.19
CA THR A 189 -25.32 1.77 7.80
C THR A 189 -26.12 1.37 9.03
N TYR A 190 -25.52 0.59 9.93
CA TYR A 190 -26.17 0.14 11.16
C TYR A 190 -26.69 1.31 12.02
N PHE A 191 -25.87 2.34 12.24
CA PHE A 191 -26.30 3.52 13.02
C PHE A 191 -27.33 4.36 12.29
N SER A 192 -27.30 4.41 10.97
CA SER A 192 -28.30 5.11 10.16
C SER A 192 -29.66 4.40 10.16
N GLU A 193 -29.68 3.08 10.23
CA GLU A 193 -30.92 2.28 10.25
C GLU A 193 -31.53 2.18 11.66
N ASN A 194 -30.68 2.19 12.70
CA ASN A 194 -31.10 1.98 14.09
C ASN A 194 -30.99 3.23 14.96
N TYR A 195 -30.86 4.42 14.36
CA TYR A 195 -30.59 5.68 15.07
C TYR A 195 -31.60 6.00 16.20
N ASN A 196 -32.84 5.58 16.07
CA ASN A 196 -33.91 5.82 17.03
C ASN A 196 -33.92 4.84 18.21
N GLN A 197 -33.09 3.82 18.20
CA GLN A 197 -32.94 2.84 19.28
C GLN A 197 -31.86 3.27 20.28
N ASN A 198 -31.86 2.62 21.45
CA ASN A 198 -30.76 2.80 22.41
C ASN A 198 -29.53 2.00 21.97
N ILE A 199 -28.61 2.64 21.26
CA ILE A 199 -27.38 2.03 20.76
C ILE A 199 -26.27 2.17 21.79
N ASN A 200 -25.72 1.05 22.24
CA ASN A 200 -24.51 0.99 23.05
C ASN A 200 -23.30 0.82 22.12
N ILE A 201 -22.39 1.80 22.12
CA ILE A 201 -21.19 1.80 21.26
C ILE A 201 -20.19 0.73 21.72
N GLU A 202 -20.14 0.43 23.02
CA GLU A 202 -19.24 -0.60 23.58
C GLU A 202 -19.68 -1.99 23.11
N ASP A 203 -20.98 -2.29 23.19
CA ASP A 203 -21.54 -3.55 22.73
C ASP A 203 -21.37 -3.72 21.22
N TYR A 204 -21.56 -2.64 20.44
CA TYR A 204 -21.32 -2.66 19.00
C TYR A 204 -19.86 -2.97 18.69
N ALA A 205 -18.92 -2.27 19.29
CA ALA A 205 -17.48 -2.50 19.06
C ALA A 205 -17.08 -3.93 19.46
N ALA A 206 -17.58 -4.43 20.61
CA ALA A 206 -17.32 -5.79 21.09
C ALA A 206 -17.87 -6.85 20.12
N SER A 207 -19.07 -6.66 19.58
CA SER A 207 -19.69 -7.58 18.62
C SER A 207 -18.89 -7.72 17.31
N ARG A 208 -18.06 -6.70 16.98
CA ARG A 208 -17.18 -6.67 15.82
C ARG A 208 -15.74 -7.03 16.15
N GLY A 209 -15.43 -7.48 17.38
CA GLY A 209 -14.09 -7.83 17.83
C GLY A 209 -13.12 -6.64 17.94
N MET A 210 -13.67 -5.43 18.13
CA MET A 210 -12.89 -4.19 18.18
C MET A 210 -12.84 -3.63 19.60
N SER A 211 -11.71 -3.03 19.99
CA SER A 211 -11.68 -2.20 21.20
C SER A 211 -12.45 -0.90 20.95
N VAL A 212 -13.17 -0.42 21.96
CA VAL A 212 -14.00 0.81 21.90
C VAL A 212 -13.19 2.02 21.45
N SER A 213 -12.01 2.20 22.03
CA SER A 213 -11.11 3.33 21.69
C SER A 213 -10.63 3.28 20.24
N TRP A 214 -10.32 2.08 19.75
CA TRP A 214 -9.92 1.89 18.36
C TRP A 214 -11.08 2.19 17.40
N PHE A 215 -12.26 1.66 17.69
CA PHE A 215 -13.46 1.90 16.90
C PHE A 215 -13.82 3.38 16.82
N ILE A 216 -13.94 4.08 17.96
CA ILE A 216 -14.29 5.51 18.00
C ILE A 216 -13.30 6.35 17.18
N ARG A 217 -11.98 6.08 17.31
CA ARG A 217 -10.94 6.80 16.57
C ARG A 217 -11.05 6.59 15.06
N ASN A 218 -11.24 5.35 14.60
CA ASN A 218 -11.32 5.04 13.18
C ASN A 218 -12.66 5.50 12.58
N PHE A 219 -13.77 5.36 13.29
CA PHE A 219 -15.06 5.89 12.87
C PHE A 219 -15.03 7.42 12.72
N LYS A 220 -14.41 8.12 13.67
CA LYS A 220 -14.21 9.57 13.56
C LYS A 220 -13.32 9.95 12.38
N LYS A 221 -12.27 9.18 12.11
CA LYS A 221 -11.40 9.39 10.94
C LYS A 221 -12.18 9.20 9.63
N TYR A 222 -13.08 8.22 9.58
CA TYR A 222 -13.84 7.86 8.40
C TYR A 222 -15.01 8.85 8.15
N THR A 223 -15.78 9.21 9.18
CA THR A 223 -17.03 10.02 9.07
C THR A 223 -16.86 11.49 9.42
N GLY A 224 -15.74 11.88 10.02
CA GLY A 224 -15.52 13.23 10.58
C GLY A 224 -16.10 13.45 11.98
N SER A 225 -16.91 12.52 12.52
CA SER A 225 -17.58 12.63 13.83
C SER A 225 -17.46 11.33 14.63
N THR A 226 -17.58 11.43 15.98
CA THR A 226 -17.65 10.22 16.81
C THR A 226 -18.95 9.46 16.54
N PRO A 227 -19.02 8.13 16.81
CA PRO A 227 -20.26 7.36 16.63
C PRO A 227 -21.49 7.99 17.32
N MET A 228 -21.35 8.44 18.56
CA MET A 228 -22.43 9.09 19.29
C MET A 228 -22.84 10.44 18.66
N GLN A 229 -21.86 11.25 18.19
CA GLN A 229 -22.16 12.49 17.46
C GLN A 229 -22.88 12.22 16.14
N PHE A 230 -22.50 11.16 15.45
CA PHE A 230 -23.16 10.73 14.22
C PHE A 230 -24.62 10.34 14.47
N ILE A 231 -24.89 9.49 15.48
CA ILE A 231 -26.25 9.06 15.84
C ILE A 231 -27.10 10.27 16.24
N VAL A 232 -26.59 11.16 17.11
CA VAL A 232 -27.28 12.37 17.51
C VAL A 232 -27.58 13.27 16.30
N GLY A 233 -26.61 13.47 15.41
CA GLY A 233 -26.80 14.24 14.18
C GLY A 233 -27.91 13.65 13.29
N THR A 234 -27.91 12.33 13.12
CA THR A 234 -28.95 11.61 12.37
C THR A 234 -30.33 11.79 12.98
N ARG A 235 -30.46 11.68 14.31
CA ARG A 235 -31.73 11.95 15.04
C ARG A 235 -32.23 13.35 14.79
N ILE A 236 -31.40 14.37 14.92
CA ILE A 236 -31.77 15.77 14.74
C ILE A 236 -32.13 16.08 13.28
N ASN A 237 -31.45 15.52 12.33
CA ASN A 237 -31.77 15.69 10.90
C ASN A 237 -33.12 15.03 10.55
N ASN A 238 -33.40 13.83 11.07
CA ASN A 238 -34.69 13.19 10.90
C ASN A 238 -35.82 13.94 11.61
N ALA A 239 -35.55 14.48 12.82
CA ALA A 239 -36.49 15.33 13.49
C ALA A 239 -36.84 16.62 12.70
N GLN A 240 -35.82 17.22 12.07
CA GLN A 240 -36.01 18.37 11.19
C GLN A 240 -36.93 18.03 10.02
N MET A 241 -36.68 16.89 9.35
CA MET A 241 -37.51 16.41 8.24
C MET A 241 -38.97 16.17 8.68
N LEU A 242 -39.18 15.57 9.87
CA LEU A 242 -40.53 15.36 10.42
C LEU A 242 -41.23 16.68 10.80
N LEU A 243 -40.48 17.67 11.30
CA LEU A 243 -41.02 19.02 11.57
C LEU A 243 -41.46 19.73 10.29
N ASP A 244 -40.79 19.51 9.19
CA ASP A 244 -41.08 20.09 7.87
C ASP A 244 -42.26 19.37 7.18
N ALA A 245 -42.34 18.04 7.28
CA ALA A 245 -43.20 17.21 6.46
C ALA A 245 -44.49 16.77 7.17
N THR A 246 -44.61 16.93 8.49
CA THR A 246 -45.72 16.37 9.25
C THR A 246 -46.35 17.35 10.25
N THR A 247 -47.58 17.02 10.70
CA THR A 247 -48.30 17.74 11.79
C THR A 247 -48.06 17.15 13.17
N TYR A 248 -47.17 16.15 13.32
CA TYR A 248 -46.86 15.51 14.60
C TYR A 248 -46.45 16.54 15.66
N SER A 249 -46.92 16.33 16.89
CA SER A 249 -46.46 17.13 18.01
C SER A 249 -44.97 17.00 18.28
N ILE A 250 -44.39 17.97 18.96
CA ILE A 250 -42.96 17.90 19.32
C ILE A 250 -42.63 16.66 20.18
N ASN A 251 -43.62 16.26 21.02
CA ASN A 251 -43.47 15.05 21.83
C ASN A 251 -43.47 13.77 20.99
N GLU A 252 -44.35 13.65 20.00
CA GLU A 252 -44.37 12.52 19.09
C GLU A 252 -43.06 12.44 18.29
N ILE A 253 -42.62 13.57 17.73
CA ILE A 253 -41.34 13.62 17.00
C ILE A 253 -40.18 13.21 17.89
N SER A 254 -40.12 13.70 19.16
CA SER A 254 -39.03 13.30 20.06
C SER A 254 -38.97 11.79 20.26
N LYS A 255 -40.11 11.13 20.43
CA LYS A 255 -40.19 9.66 20.57
C LYS A 255 -39.81 8.92 19.30
N ILE A 256 -40.31 9.38 18.15
CA ILE A 256 -39.99 8.78 16.83
C ILE A 256 -38.49 8.78 16.59
N VAL A 257 -37.79 9.85 16.93
CA VAL A 257 -36.36 9.95 16.73
C VAL A 257 -35.51 9.42 17.89
N GLY A 258 -36.11 8.73 18.87
CA GLY A 258 -35.42 8.00 19.93
C GLY A 258 -35.10 8.81 21.18
N TYR A 259 -35.93 9.81 21.54
CA TYR A 259 -35.84 10.54 22.81
C TYR A 259 -37.14 10.42 23.63
N ASP A 260 -37.06 9.81 24.80
CA ASP A 260 -38.17 9.71 25.70
C ASP A 260 -38.51 11.06 26.38
N ASN A 261 -37.49 11.91 26.58
CA ASN A 261 -37.64 13.21 27.21
C ASN A 261 -37.67 14.34 26.17
N GLN A 262 -38.85 14.90 25.93
CA GLN A 262 -39.06 16.00 25.00
C GLN A 262 -38.26 17.27 25.35
N LEU A 263 -38.06 17.57 26.64
CA LEU A 263 -37.34 18.79 27.06
C LEU A 263 -35.86 18.65 26.73
N TYR A 264 -35.29 17.47 26.98
CA TYR A 264 -33.91 17.16 26.59
C TYR A 264 -33.74 17.24 25.06
N PHE A 265 -34.63 16.60 24.31
CA PHE A 265 -34.65 16.69 22.83
C PHE A 265 -34.71 18.17 22.37
N SER A 266 -35.60 18.98 22.90
CA SER A 266 -35.75 20.36 22.48
C SER A 266 -34.50 21.21 22.73
N ARG A 267 -33.82 20.99 23.87
CA ARG A 267 -32.54 21.64 24.17
C ARG A 267 -31.44 21.21 23.18
N LEU A 268 -31.37 19.92 22.88
CA LEU A 268 -30.37 19.37 21.97
C LEU A 268 -30.60 19.86 20.52
N PHE A 269 -31.85 19.87 20.08
CA PHE A 269 -32.26 20.41 18.79
C PHE A 269 -31.88 21.90 18.66
N HIS A 270 -32.21 22.70 19.69
CA HIS A 270 -31.82 24.11 19.72
C HIS A 270 -30.29 24.29 19.65
N LYS A 271 -29.54 23.51 20.42
CA LYS A 271 -28.08 23.55 20.40
C LYS A 271 -27.50 23.28 19.01
N MET A 272 -28.11 22.38 18.22
CA MET A 272 -27.60 21.97 16.92
C MET A 272 -28.12 22.80 15.76
N LYS A 273 -29.34 23.37 15.86
CA LYS A 273 -29.98 24.07 14.74
C LYS A 273 -30.17 25.59 15.01
N GLY A 274 -29.87 26.06 16.20
CA GLY A 274 -30.01 27.46 16.59
C GLY A 274 -31.44 27.91 16.96
N TYR A 275 -32.45 27.07 16.76
CA TYR A 275 -33.85 27.32 17.05
C TYR A 275 -34.44 26.14 17.82
N SER A 276 -35.46 26.42 18.70
CA SER A 276 -36.23 25.32 19.26
C SER A 276 -37.08 24.62 18.18
N PRO A 277 -37.47 23.36 18.35
CA PRO A 277 -38.33 22.66 17.39
C PRO A 277 -39.61 23.42 17.04
N ARG A 278 -40.21 24.12 18.05
CA ARG A 278 -41.44 24.92 17.87
C ARG A 278 -41.19 26.18 17.04
N GLU A 279 -40.10 26.89 17.30
CA GLU A 279 -39.67 28.06 16.51
C GLU A 279 -39.34 27.67 15.10
N TYR A 280 -38.59 26.58 14.91
CA TYR A 280 -38.21 26.04 13.61
C TYR A 280 -39.46 25.77 12.75
N ARG A 281 -40.48 25.05 13.26
CA ARG A 281 -41.74 24.80 12.56
C ARG A 281 -42.49 26.09 12.20
N LYS A 282 -42.53 27.09 13.12
CA LYS A 282 -43.18 28.38 12.83
C LYS A 282 -42.50 29.17 11.73
N LEU A 283 -41.17 29.10 11.64
CA LEU A 283 -40.42 29.76 10.57
C LEU A 283 -40.73 29.15 9.20
N ARG A 284 -40.86 27.83 9.12
CA ARG A 284 -41.18 27.12 7.88
C ARG A 284 -42.62 27.33 7.41
N ASN A 285 -43.57 27.43 8.32
CA ASN A 285 -44.99 27.66 7.97
C ASN A 285 -45.26 29.12 7.52
N LYS A 286 -44.26 30.00 7.47
CA LYS A 286 -44.37 31.38 6.98
C LYS A 286 -44.00 31.52 5.49
N PHE A 287 -43.51 30.46 4.90
CA PHE A 287 -43.17 30.32 3.48
C PHE A 287 -44.00 29.22 2.81
#